data_4047542c625f7ebaa5e63403df745304
#
_entry.id   4047542c625f7ebaa5e63403df745304
#
_cell.length_a   1.000
_cell.length_b   1.000
_cell.length_c   1.000
_cell.angle_alpha   90.00
_cell.angle_beta   90.00
_cell.angle_gamma   90.00
#
_symmetry.space_group_name_H-M   'P 1'
#
loop_
_entity.id
_entity.type
_entity.pdbx_description
1 polymer ?
#
loop_
_entity_poly.entity_id
_entity_poly.type
_entity_poly.pdbx_seq_one_letter_code
_entity_poly.pdbx_strand_id
1 'polypeptide(L)'
;MSSAQRILLLLGLLLICSVLAQAQQQAGGVDDSVVTGSLAELRDKRQVLLMVRRSAVIDSRGQSRSILSEVYRTDAEPPQHFARIYNTIAARLNKYMAKYGSVSAVRDISQAEFIIYFNLLEYRRPLGHPYPYGEMFVILNERSSSQQPRIIWKTRKSSMWAEDAINELISDLKVARGEG
;
A
#
# COMPACT_ATOMS: atom_id res chain seq x y z
N MET A 1 -32.07 32.87 36.12
CA MET A 1 -32.20 31.62 35.37
C MET A 1 -32.88 30.57 36.25
N SER A 2 -34.01 30.02 35.80
CA SER A 2 -34.72 28.97 36.54
C SER A 2 -33.95 27.64 36.51
N SER A 3 -34.15 26.79 37.51
CA SER A 3 -33.50 25.47 37.58
C SER A 3 -33.75 24.64 36.32
N ALA A 4 -34.91 24.81 35.69
CA ALA A 4 -35.28 24.14 34.41
C ALA A 4 -34.37 24.58 33.24
N GLN A 5 -34.00 25.86 33.15
CA GLN A 5 -33.10 26.36 32.11
C GLN A 5 -31.69 25.81 32.25
N ARG A 6 -31.19 25.59 33.46
CA ARG A 6 -29.86 24.99 33.67
C ARG A 6 -29.80 23.51 33.29
N ILE A 7 -30.86 22.76 33.57
CA ILE A 7 -30.98 21.34 33.17
C ILE A 7 -31.02 21.19 31.66
N LEU A 8 -31.76 22.07 30.96
CA LEU A 8 -31.83 22.03 29.49
C LEU A 8 -30.51 22.34 28.83
N LEU A 9 -29.72 23.28 29.38
CA LEU A 9 -28.38 23.63 28.89
C LEU A 9 -27.38 22.48 29.10
N LEU A 10 -27.44 21.79 30.24
CA LEU A 10 -26.58 20.63 30.52
C LEU A 10 -26.90 19.43 29.63
N LEU A 11 -28.17 19.16 29.35
CA LEU A 11 -28.60 18.12 28.43
C LEU A 11 -28.17 18.42 26.99
N GLY A 12 -28.26 19.68 26.55
CA GLY A 12 -27.78 20.11 25.24
C GLY A 12 -26.27 19.96 25.07
N LEU A 13 -25.48 20.29 26.10
CA LEU A 13 -24.02 20.12 26.09
C LEU A 13 -23.59 18.66 26.03
N LEU A 14 -24.29 17.78 26.77
CA LEU A 14 -24.04 16.32 26.75
C LEU A 14 -24.33 15.70 25.37
N LEU A 15 -25.38 16.14 24.69
CA LEU A 15 -25.72 15.67 23.34
C LEU A 15 -24.67 16.10 22.30
N ILE A 16 -24.16 17.34 22.40
CA ILE A 16 -23.12 17.84 21.50
C ILE A 16 -21.81 17.09 21.72
N CYS A 17 -21.43 16.80 22.97
CA CYS A 17 -20.23 16.00 23.25
C CYS A 17 -20.32 14.56 22.74
N SER A 18 -21.49 13.93 22.77
CA SER A 18 -21.67 12.56 22.24
C SER A 18 -21.60 12.50 20.73
N VAL A 19 -22.10 13.51 20.02
CA VAL A 19 -22.02 13.59 18.54
C VAL A 19 -20.57 13.87 18.11
N LEU A 20 -19.83 14.71 18.82
CA LEU A 20 -18.41 14.95 18.57
C LEU A 20 -17.53 13.73 18.83
N ALA A 21 -17.84 12.96 19.88
CA ALA A 21 -17.13 11.71 20.18
C ALA A 21 -17.37 10.63 19.12
N GLN A 22 -18.58 10.54 18.56
CA GLN A 22 -18.88 9.63 17.46
C GLN A 22 -18.25 10.06 16.13
N ALA A 23 -18.14 11.35 15.86
CA ALA A 23 -17.43 11.88 14.69
C ALA A 23 -15.92 11.62 14.77
N GLN A 24 -15.31 11.63 15.96
CA GLN A 24 -13.91 11.26 16.15
C GLN A 24 -13.63 9.76 16.05
N GLN A 25 -14.60 8.89 16.37
CA GLN A 25 -14.46 7.44 16.19
C GLN A 25 -14.59 7.00 14.74
N GLN A 26 -15.21 7.78 13.86
CA GLN A 26 -15.22 7.51 12.41
C GLN A 26 -13.98 8.02 11.66
N ALA A 27 -13.10 8.77 12.32
CA ALA A 27 -11.77 9.12 11.83
C ALA A 27 -10.69 8.10 12.23
N GLY A 28 -11.09 6.93 12.77
CA GLY A 28 -10.24 5.77 12.90
C GLY A 28 -9.88 5.31 11.50
N GLY A 29 -8.68 5.70 11.02
CA GLY A 29 -8.16 5.29 9.73
C GLY A 29 -8.32 3.77 9.61
N VAL A 30 -8.98 3.34 8.56
CA VAL A 30 -8.96 1.94 8.14
C VAL A 30 -7.48 1.56 8.11
N ASP A 31 -7.08 0.53 8.85
CA ASP A 31 -5.72 0.01 8.79
C ASP A 31 -5.54 -0.61 7.40
N ASP A 32 -5.16 0.24 6.44
CA ASP A 32 -4.95 -0.13 5.03
C ASP A 32 -3.79 -1.11 4.84
N SER A 33 -3.12 -1.51 5.92
CA SER A 33 -2.16 -2.61 5.89
C SER A 33 -2.85 -3.98 5.93
N VAL A 34 -4.16 -4.01 6.15
CA VAL A 34 -4.96 -5.23 6.16
C VAL A 34 -5.12 -5.75 4.73
N VAL A 35 -4.66 -6.98 4.53
CA VAL A 35 -4.88 -7.71 3.28
C VAL A 35 -6.35 -8.14 3.21
N THR A 36 -7.07 -7.66 2.19
CA THR A 36 -8.53 -7.89 2.02
C THR A 36 -8.86 -8.75 0.79
N GLY A 37 -7.91 -9.56 0.33
CA GLY A 37 -8.10 -10.41 -0.85
C GLY A 37 -7.02 -11.49 -0.97
N SER A 38 -6.82 -11.98 -2.18
CA SER A 38 -5.79 -12.97 -2.46
C SER A 38 -5.18 -12.76 -3.85
N LEU A 39 -3.94 -13.24 -4.07
CA LEU A 39 -3.28 -13.22 -5.38
C LEU A 39 -4.03 -14.01 -6.46
N ALA A 40 -4.96 -14.90 -6.10
CA ALA A 40 -5.80 -15.61 -7.06
C ALA A 40 -6.67 -14.67 -7.91
N GLU A 41 -6.96 -13.46 -7.39
CA GLU A 41 -7.70 -12.42 -8.11
C GLU A 41 -6.91 -11.80 -9.26
N LEU A 42 -5.60 -12.01 -9.30
CA LEU A 42 -4.74 -11.57 -10.41
C LEU A 42 -4.71 -12.56 -11.57
N ARG A 43 -5.42 -13.70 -11.50
CA ARG A 43 -5.34 -14.75 -12.52
C ARG A 43 -5.59 -14.23 -13.93
N ASP A 44 -6.54 -13.31 -14.08
CA ASP A 44 -6.92 -12.71 -15.37
C ASP A 44 -6.34 -11.31 -15.58
N LYS A 45 -5.61 -10.77 -14.60
CA LYS A 45 -5.01 -9.44 -14.67
C LYS A 45 -3.65 -9.50 -15.36
N ARG A 46 -3.43 -8.58 -16.32
CA ARG A 46 -2.24 -8.60 -17.17
C ARG A 46 -1.37 -7.35 -17.07
N GLN A 47 -1.92 -6.22 -16.63
CA GLN A 47 -1.21 -4.95 -16.63
C GLN A 47 -0.73 -4.59 -15.22
N VAL A 48 0.59 -4.56 -15.03
CA VAL A 48 1.23 -4.26 -13.75
C VAL A 48 1.99 -2.95 -13.78
N LEU A 49 1.80 -2.13 -12.76
CA LEU A 49 2.67 -0.99 -12.45
C LEU A 49 3.59 -1.33 -11.28
N LEU A 50 4.90 -1.15 -11.47
CA LEU A 50 5.86 -1.23 -10.39
C LEU A 50 6.10 0.17 -9.82
N MET A 51 5.95 0.32 -8.52
CA MET A 51 6.23 1.56 -7.79
C MET A 51 7.19 1.30 -6.63
N VAL A 52 8.16 2.19 -6.46
CA VAL A 52 9.07 2.20 -5.31
C VAL A 52 9.02 3.60 -4.70
N ARG A 53 8.67 3.69 -3.44
CA ARG A 53 8.62 4.95 -2.69
C ARG A 53 9.15 4.75 -1.28
N ARG A 54 9.52 5.84 -0.66
CA ARG A 54 9.76 5.90 0.77
C ARG A 54 8.56 6.57 1.41
N SER A 55 7.74 5.79 2.10
CA SER A 55 6.72 6.38 2.95
C SER A 55 7.39 6.96 4.19
N ALA A 56 7.14 8.22 4.47
CA ALA A 56 7.20 8.65 5.84
C ALA A 56 5.99 8.01 6.54
N VAL A 57 6.23 6.96 7.32
CA VAL A 57 5.19 6.28 8.12
C VAL A 57 4.49 7.28 9.07
N ILE A 58 5.19 8.36 9.38
CA ILE A 58 4.68 9.47 10.19
C ILE A 58 4.95 10.75 9.40
N ASP A 59 3.91 11.48 9.01
CA ASP A 59 4.08 12.79 8.42
C ASP A 59 4.57 13.80 9.46
N SER A 60 4.90 15.02 9.01
CA SER A 60 5.35 16.12 9.88
C SER A 60 4.35 16.54 10.97
N ARG A 61 3.12 16.01 10.91
CA ARG A 61 2.04 16.22 11.90
C ARG A 61 1.83 15.02 12.81
N GLY A 62 2.66 13.97 12.73
CA GLY A 62 2.55 12.76 13.53
C GLY A 62 1.40 11.82 13.11
N GLN A 63 0.83 12.00 11.92
CA GLN A 63 -0.25 11.16 11.42
C GLN A 63 0.31 10.01 10.57
N SER A 64 -0.10 8.79 10.87
CA SER A 64 0.19 7.63 10.00
C SER A 64 -0.54 7.81 8.67
N ARG A 65 0.19 7.70 7.57
CA ARG A 65 -0.42 7.67 6.23
C ARG A 65 -0.70 6.24 5.82
N SER A 66 -1.83 6.03 5.18
CA SER A 66 -2.18 4.74 4.65
C SER A 66 -1.33 4.40 3.41
N ILE A 67 -1.05 3.11 3.18
CA ILE A 67 -0.32 2.64 1.99
C ILE A 67 -1.08 3.04 0.72
N LEU A 68 -2.40 2.94 0.71
CA LEU A 68 -3.21 3.32 -0.45
C LEU A 68 -3.10 4.82 -0.73
N SER A 69 -3.15 5.68 0.29
CA SER A 69 -2.97 7.12 0.10
C SER A 69 -1.59 7.48 -0.46
N GLU A 70 -0.54 6.76 -0.07
CA GLU A 70 0.81 6.96 -0.61
C GLU A 70 0.92 6.54 -2.08
N VAL A 71 0.31 5.44 -2.47
CA VAL A 71 0.33 4.96 -3.86
C VAL A 71 -0.32 5.97 -4.80
N TYR A 72 -1.43 6.57 -4.39
CA TYR A 72 -2.18 7.51 -5.22
C TYR A 72 -1.80 8.98 -5.02
N ARG A 73 -0.78 9.26 -4.23
CA ARG A 73 -0.27 10.61 -4.01
C ARG A 73 0.41 11.16 -5.27
N THR A 74 0.04 12.36 -5.69
CA THR A 74 0.55 13.02 -6.91
C THR A 74 1.87 13.76 -6.70
N ASP A 75 2.17 14.17 -5.46
CA ASP A 75 3.36 14.97 -5.07
C ASP A 75 4.54 14.09 -4.58
N ALA A 76 4.57 12.83 -4.97
CA ALA A 76 5.61 11.91 -4.55
C ALA A 76 6.98 12.25 -5.14
N GLU A 77 8.05 11.95 -4.39
CA GLU A 77 9.42 12.09 -4.85
C GLU A 77 9.66 11.40 -6.20
N PRO A 78 10.48 12.01 -7.07
CA PRO A 78 10.79 11.43 -8.37
C PRO A 78 11.39 10.03 -8.24
N PRO A 79 10.99 9.07 -9.12
CA PRO A 79 11.46 7.67 -9.08
C PRO A 79 12.98 7.50 -9.18
N GLN A 80 13.69 8.49 -9.73
CA GLN A 80 15.15 8.46 -9.91
C GLN A 80 15.93 8.30 -8.59
N HIS A 81 15.39 8.76 -7.46
CA HIS A 81 16.01 8.57 -6.14
C HIS A 81 16.05 7.10 -5.71
N PHE A 82 15.20 6.26 -6.30
CA PHE A 82 15.06 4.84 -5.99
C PHE A 82 15.42 3.93 -7.18
N ALA A 83 16.08 4.49 -8.21
CA ALA A 83 16.35 3.78 -9.46
C ALA A 83 17.05 2.41 -9.25
N ARG A 84 17.99 2.32 -8.29
CA ARG A 84 18.67 1.06 -7.98
C ARG A 84 17.70 0.00 -7.46
N ILE A 85 16.82 0.37 -6.55
CA ILE A 85 15.82 -0.53 -5.96
C ILE A 85 14.83 -0.94 -7.04
N TYR A 86 14.30 0.05 -7.78
CA TYR A 86 13.40 -0.17 -8.90
C TYR A 86 13.99 -1.18 -9.90
N ASN A 87 15.24 -0.96 -10.33
CA ASN A 87 15.90 -1.83 -11.30
C ASN A 87 16.10 -3.26 -10.76
N THR A 88 16.41 -3.42 -9.48
CA THR A 88 16.53 -4.74 -8.85
C THR A 88 15.20 -5.50 -8.91
N ILE A 89 14.12 -4.85 -8.51
CA ILE A 89 12.78 -5.45 -8.53
C ILE A 89 12.32 -5.70 -9.97
N ALA A 90 12.48 -4.71 -10.85
CA ALA A 90 12.10 -4.78 -12.25
C ALA A 90 12.83 -5.91 -12.99
N ALA A 91 14.12 -6.13 -12.74
CA ALA A 91 14.87 -7.22 -13.36
C ALA A 91 14.29 -8.60 -13.02
N ARG A 92 13.90 -8.83 -11.77
CA ARG A 92 13.23 -10.07 -11.35
C ARG A 92 11.85 -10.22 -11.95
N LEU A 93 11.06 -9.16 -11.93
CA LEU A 93 9.72 -9.13 -12.53
C LEU A 93 9.78 -9.33 -14.04
N ASN A 94 10.71 -8.69 -14.75
CA ASN A 94 10.90 -8.86 -16.20
C ASN A 94 11.28 -10.30 -16.56
N LYS A 95 12.13 -10.95 -15.75
CA LYS A 95 12.48 -12.37 -15.96
C LYS A 95 11.25 -13.28 -15.80
N TYR A 96 10.40 -12.99 -14.81
CA TYR A 96 9.14 -13.70 -14.61
C TYR A 96 8.20 -13.49 -15.82
N MET A 97 8.00 -12.23 -16.23
CA MET A 97 7.14 -11.87 -17.38
C MET A 97 7.63 -12.51 -18.67
N ALA A 98 8.93 -12.50 -18.93
CA ALA A 98 9.51 -13.12 -20.13
C ALA A 98 9.32 -14.64 -20.15
N LYS A 99 9.33 -15.30 -18.98
CA LYS A 99 9.16 -16.75 -18.90
C LYS A 99 7.70 -17.19 -19.10
N TYR A 100 6.75 -16.46 -18.51
CA TYR A 100 5.36 -16.91 -18.46
C TYR A 100 4.43 -16.13 -19.41
N GLY A 101 4.81 -14.92 -19.85
CA GLY A 101 4.03 -14.11 -20.81
C GLY A 101 2.67 -13.63 -20.26
N SER A 102 2.40 -13.88 -18.99
CA SER A 102 1.09 -13.67 -18.37
C SER A 102 0.82 -12.23 -17.93
N VAL A 103 1.89 -11.41 -17.83
CA VAL A 103 1.83 -10.03 -17.32
C VAL A 103 2.70 -9.13 -18.19
N SER A 104 2.28 -7.88 -18.35
CA SER A 104 3.04 -6.80 -19.01
C SER A 104 3.13 -5.56 -18.13
N ALA A 105 4.30 -4.90 -18.15
CA ALA A 105 4.52 -3.69 -17.38
C ALA A 105 3.91 -2.47 -18.08
N VAL A 106 3.24 -1.61 -17.30
CA VAL A 106 2.72 -0.31 -17.71
C VAL A 106 3.41 0.81 -16.94
N ARG A 107 3.33 2.03 -17.46
CA ARG A 107 3.96 3.21 -16.84
C ARG A 107 2.96 4.13 -16.13
N ASP A 108 1.70 4.00 -16.45
CA ASP A 108 0.65 4.84 -15.91
C ASP A 108 -0.25 4.04 -14.98
N ILE A 109 -0.57 4.63 -13.84
CA ILE A 109 -1.47 4.04 -12.84
C ILE A 109 -2.90 3.86 -13.38
N SER A 110 -3.31 4.68 -14.36
CA SER A 110 -4.61 4.55 -15.00
C SER A 110 -4.73 3.31 -15.88
N GLN A 111 -3.60 2.78 -16.38
CA GLN A 111 -3.53 1.59 -17.20
C GLN A 111 -3.30 0.32 -16.38
N ALA A 112 -2.86 0.46 -15.13
CA ALA A 112 -2.54 -0.67 -14.29
C ALA A 112 -3.80 -1.37 -13.77
N GLU A 113 -3.88 -2.67 -13.92
CA GLU A 113 -4.90 -3.50 -13.28
C GLU A 113 -4.50 -3.87 -11.86
N PHE A 114 -3.18 -3.95 -11.60
CA PHE A 114 -2.65 -4.08 -10.25
C PHE A 114 -1.29 -3.38 -10.13
N ILE A 115 -0.93 -3.06 -8.90
CA ILE A 115 0.28 -2.32 -8.58
C ILE A 115 1.14 -3.16 -7.64
N ILE A 116 2.41 -3.34 -7.98
CA ILE A 116 3.43 -3.86 -7.07
C ILE A 116 4.10 -2.64 -6.45
N TYR A 117 3.89 -2.46 -5.16
CA TYR A 117 4.38 -1.31 -4.41
C TYR A 117 5.43 -1.75 -3.39
N PHE A 118 6.66 -1.24 -3.53
CA PHE A 118 7.71 -1.43 -2.52
C PHE A 118 7.85 -0.17 -1.68
N ASN A 119 7.53 -0.29 -0.41
CA ASN A 119 7.69 0.75 0.59
C ASN A 119 9.06 0.66 1.24
N LEU A 120 9.99 1.51 0.83
CA LEU A 120 11.31 1.60 1.44
C LEU A 120 11.21 2.18 2.85
N LEU A 121 11.59 1.40 3.85
CA LEU A 121 11.62 1.82 5.25
C LEU A 121 12.99 2.36 5.64
N GLU A 122 14.05 1.63 5.33
CA GLU A 122 15.40 1.97 5.74
C GLU A 122 16.47 1.36 4.82
N TYR A 123 17.69 1.89 4.95
CA TYR A 123 18.89 1.24 4.44
C TYR A 123 19.69 0.65 5.60
N ARG A 124 19.93 -0.66 5.58
CA ARG A 124 20.85 -1.34 6.49
C ARG A 124 22.20 -1.55 5.79
N ARG A 125 23.28 -1.55 6.57
CA ARG A 125 24.66 -1.69 6.06
C ARG A 125 25.35 -2.92 6.64
N PRO A 126 24.87 -4.14 6.42
CA PRO A 126 25.67 -5.30 6.77
C PRO A 126 26.94 -5.30 5.91
N LEU A 127 28.08 -5.49 6.53
CA LEU A 127 29.38 -5.50 5.86
C LEU A 127 29.72 -4.22 5.06
N GLY A 128 29.18 -3.06 5.46
CA GLY A 128 29.50 -1.75 4.87
C GLY A 128 28.70 -1.37 3.63
N HIS A 129 27.95 -2.28 3.01
CA HIS A 129 27.14 -1.98 1.83
C HIS A 129 25.69 -1.64 2.19
N PRO A 130 25.11 -0.57 1.60
CA PRO A 130 23.72 -0.22 1.88
C PRO A 130 22.77 -1.15 1.13
N TYR A 131 21.93 -1.85 1.88
CA TYR A 131 20.84 -2.68 1.35
C TYR A 131 19.49 -2.06 1.70
N PRO A 132 18.57 -1.96 0.72
CA PRO A 132 17.24 -1.43 0.96
C PRO A 132 16.36 -2.47 1.66
N TYR A 133 15.81 -2.10 2.79
CA TYR A 133 14.82 -2.86 3.54
C TYR A 133 13.47 -2.17 3.49
N GLY A 134 12.44 -2.94 3.27
CA GLY A 134 11.08 -2.43 3.18
C GLY A 134 10.04 -3.53 3.18
N GLU A 135 8.83 -3.14 2.91
CA GLU A 135 7.67 -3.99 2.74
C GLU A 135 7.20 -3.93 1.29
N MET A 136 6.74 -5.05 0.78
CA MET A 136 6.13 -5.09 -0.56
C MET A 136 4.64 -5.41 -0.44
N PHE A 137 3.85 -4.72 -1.24
CA PHE A 137 2.40 -4.86 -1.31
C PHE A 137 1.98 -5.12 -2.74
N VAL A 138 0.91 -5.87 -2.92
CA VAL A 138 0.19 -5.94 -4.18
C VAL A 138 -1.19 -5.32 -3.96
N ILE A 139 -1.49 -4.33 -4.79
CA ILE A 139 -2.72 -3.56 -4.71
C ILE A 139 -3.51 -3.83 -5.98
N LEU A 140 -4.73 -4.32 -5.84
CA LEU A 140 -5.67 -4.45 -6.94
C LEU A 140 -6.22 -3.05 -7.27
N ASN A 141 -6.03 -2.63 -8.53
CA ASN A 141 -6.41 -1.29 -8.98
C ASN A 141 -7.77 -1.36 -9.72
N GLU A 142 -8.84 -1.26 -8.96
CA GLU A 142 -10.21 -1.40 -9.47
C GLU A 142 -10.84 -0.07 -9.91
N ARG A 143 -10.02 0.93 -10.31
CA ARG A 143 -10.52 2.27 -10.71
C ARG A 143 -11.52 2.25 -11.87
N SER A 144 -11.54 1.20 -12.67
CA SER A 144 -12.53 1.01 -13.75
C SER A 144 -13.86 0.43 -13.26
N SER A 145 -13.89 -0.08 -12.03
CA SER A 145 -15.09 -0.58 -11.36
C SER A 145 -15.50 0.38 -10.24
N SER A 146 -16.71 0.30 -9.74
CA SER A 146 -17.17 1.06 -8.58
C SER A 146 -16.49 0.66 -7.26
N GLN A 147 -15.53 -0.25 -7.31
CA GLN A 147 -14.82 -0.76 -6.15
C GLN A 147 -13.58 0.09 -5.86
N GLN A 148 -13.26 0.23 -4.58
CA GLN A 148 -12.06 0.95 -4.15
C GLN A 148 -10.81 0.06 -4.30
N PRO A 149 -9.64 0.66 -4.59
CA PRO A 149 -8.36 -0.05 -4.57
C PRO A 149 -8.15 -0.72 -3.20
N ARG A 150 -7.60 -1.93 -3.21
CA ARG A 150 -7.38 -2.70 -1.98
C ARG A 150 -6.08 -3.52 -2.03
N ILE A 151 -5.49 -3.75 -0.87
CA ILE A 151 -4.30 -4.57 -0.73
C ILE A 151 -4.74 -6.05 -0.72
N ILE A 152 -4.21 -6.85 -1.63
CA ILE A 152 -4.52 -8.27 -1.77
C ILE A 152 -3.37 -9.18 -1.37
N TRP A 153 -2.17 -8.62 -1.16
CA TRP A 153 -1.00 -9.35 -0.69
C TRP A 153 0.02 -8.39 -0.08
N LYS A 154 0.77 -8.87 0.90
CA LYS A 154 1.95 -8.20 1.44
C LYS A 154 3.02 -9.21 1.84
N THR A 155 4.28 -8.76 1.94
CA THR A 155 5.38 -9.57 2.47
C THR A 155 5.05 -10.10 3.87
N ARG A 156 5.45 -11.35 4.15
CA ARG A 156 5.22 -12.01 5.46
C ARG A 156 5.99 -11.34 6.59
N LYS A 157 7.15 -10.77 6.28
CA LYS A 157 7.95 -10.00 7.24
C LYS A 157 7.75 -8.51 7.02
N SER A 158 7.67 -7.77 8.11
CA SER A 158 7.50 -6.30 8.10
C SER A 158 8.72 -5.53 7.59
N SER A 159 9.84 -6.19 7.32
CA SER A 159 11.02 -5.57 6.71
C SER A 159 11.88 -6.64 6.05
N MET A 160 11.98 -6.58 4.73
CA MET A 160 12.76 -7.52 3.90
C MET A 160 13.67 -6.75 2.94
N TRP A 161 14.72 -7.41 2.47
CA TRP A 161 15.46 -6.90 1.32
C TRP A 161 14.56 -6.85 0.10
N ALA A 162 14.72 -5.82 -0.74
CA ALA A 162 13.90 -5.66 -1.94
C ALA A 162 13.94 -6.88 -2.87
N GLU A 163 15.10 -7.54 -2.98
CA GLU A 163 15.28 -8.75 -3.77
C GLU A 163 14.53 -9.96 -3.20
N ASP A 164 14.57 -10.13 -1.88
CA ASP A 164 13.85 -11.22 -1.21
C ASP A 164 12.33 -10.99 -1.28
N ALA A 165 11.90 -9.74 -1.12
CA ALA A 165 10.48 -9.37 -1.21
C ALA A 165 9.89 -9.68 -2.60
N ILE A 166 10.61 -9.35 -3.69
CA ILE A 166 10.13 -9.67 -5.04
C ILE A 166 10.19 -11.18 -5.34
N ASN A 167 11.18 -11.90 -4.81
CA ASN A 167 11.27 -13.35 -4.98
C ASN A 167 10.12 -14.05 -4.24
N GLU A 168 9.76 -13.60 -3.03
CA GLU A 168 8.58 -14.09 -2.29
C GLU A 168 7.30 -13.87 -3.10
N LEU A 169 7.09 -12.63 -3.61
CA LEU A 169 5.93 -12.33 -4.44
C LEU A 169 5.86 -13.21 -5.69
N ILE A 170 6.96 -13.36 -6.43
CA ILE A 170 6.99 -14.18 -7.64
C ILE A 170 6.67 -15.64 -7.33
N SER A 171 7.15 -16.17 -6.20
CA SER A 171 6.83 -17.52 -5.76
C SER A 171 5.33 -17.69 -5.51
N ASP A 172 4.72 -16.74 -4.79
CA ASP A 172 3.30 -16.78 -4.47
C ASP A 172 2.42 -16.53 -5.71
N LEU A 173 2.87 -15.66 -6.64
CA LEU A 173 2.19 -15.42 -7.93
C LEU A 173 2.12 -16.69 -8.79
N LYS A 174 3.22 -17.44 -8.88
CA LYS A 174 3.24 -18.70 -9.64
C LYS A 174 2.21 -19.68 -9.11
N VAL A 175 2.14 -19.84 -7.78
CA VAL A 175 1.13 -20.70 -7.15
C VAL A 175 -0.28 -20.20 -7.46
N ALA A 176 -0.54 -18.91 -7.29
CA ALA A 176 -1.86 -18.32 -7.52
C ALA A 176 -2.34 -18.43 -8.97
N ARG A 177 -1.40 -18.39 -9.94
CA ARG A 177 -1.68 -18.49 -11.38
C ARG A 177 -1.57 -19.90 -11.93
N GLY A 178 -1.12 -20.88 -11.15
CA GLY A 178 -0.87 -22.24 -11.63
C GLY A 178 0.32 -22.34 -12.61
N GLU A 179 1.31 -21.46 -12.47
CA GLU A 179 2.51 -21.35 -13.32
C GLU A 179 3.71 -22.10 -12.67
N GLY A 180 3.48 -23.25 -12.10
CA GLY A 180 4.48 -24.07 -11.40
C GLY A 180 5.30 -24.97 -12.31
#